data_344cb849365a04cb33520cf756efd687
#
_entry.id   344cb849365a04cb33520cf756efd687
#
_cell.length_a   1.000
_cell.length_b   1.000
_cell.length_c   1.000
_cell.angle_alpha   90.00
_cell.angle_beta   90.00
_cell.angle_gamma   90.00
#
_symmetry.space_group_name_H-M   'P 1'
#
loop_
_entity.id
_entity.type
_entity.pdbx_description
1 polymer ?
#
loop_
_entity_poly.entity_id
_entity_poly.type
_entity_poly.pdbx_seq_one_letter_code
_entity_poly.pdbx_strand_id
1 'polypeptide(L)'
;MALLAGVATYAAFPPVNLWWSALIGVGAFMLLINGRHFWAGTGLGLLYGFGLFTPLLHFTMVGMGNPIGWIVLTLFESLFLAGLGGAWSLVSRLPLLQGTAQGRRLTRHVPAGAAGVLFFAVLWSGVEELRSVWPLGGFPFGRLAFAMADAPILPAAAYVGSAGVGLLVALAAACIAHAARSVYERRAMPVLVCAVLAAAVLIAPRTLPLQTRAENGTVRIGAVQGNVATDFEDAFNRALEVTSNHTTATKQLAADVGPGSLDMVIWPENSADLDPRDYPASATIVDEAAQAVQAPVLVGAVPVVGDIRYNDILIWNPGDVSGKTAHPYYRKHRPVPFAEYIPSRSLVRRLTTQVDRVGIDMLPGTGPSTLTIPAVTQGRNVTFAMGICFEAAYDDSLRAGVAQGGQAIIIPTNNASFLDSGEAAQQLAQGRVQAVVHGRSVIQASTVGYTAIINPRGEVEQITRPYTQASLVADIPLRSSRTVADRLGAAPGFILLAGAGLLVGAGILSRLRPGRKAVAASGNRRRRR
;
A
#
# COMPACT_ATOMS: atom_id res chain seq x y z
N MET A 1 -14.07 16.85 -16.91
CA MET A 1 -14.58 15.50 -16.71
C MET A 1 -13.49 14.52 -16.26
N ALA A 2 -12.33 14.41 -16.96
CA ALA A 2 -11.28 13.48 -16.53
C ALA A 2 -10.76 13.77 -15.11
N LEU A 3 -10.52 15.02 -14.76
CA LEU A 3 -10.14 15.42 -13.42
C LEU A 3 -11.20 15.02 -12.39
N LEU A 4 -12.50 15.23 -12.68
CA LEU A 4 -13.59 14.81 -11.79
C LEU A 4 -13.69 13.29 -11.63
N ALA A 5 -13.37 12.53 -12.67
CA ALA A 5 -13.29 11.07 -12.59
C ALA A 5 -12.13 10.63 -11.68
N GLY A 6 -10.98 11.34 -11.72
CA GLY A 6 -9.88 11.14 -10.78
C GLY A 6 -10.27 11.45 -9.34
N VAL A 7 -10.95 12.58 -9.09
CA VAL A 7 -11.47 12.94 -7.77
C VAL A 7 -12.49 11.91 -7.27
N ALA A 8 -13.35 11.38 -8.15
CA ALA A 8 -14.26 10.29 -7.78
C ALA A 8 -13.50 9.02 -7.36
N THR A 9 -12.38 8.72 -8.03
CA THR A 9 -11.52 7.59 -7.62
C THR A 9 -10.84 7.86 -6.29
N TYR A 10 -10.33 9.10 -6.05
CA TYR A 10 -9.80 9.48 -4.75
C TYR A 10 -10.80 9.28 -3.61
N ALA A 11 -12.07 9.64 -3.83
CA ALA A 11 -13.09 9.52 -2.80
C ALA A 11 -13.31 8.07 -2.30
N ALA A 12 -12.77 7.07 -3.00
CA ALA A 12 -12.76 5.68 -2.53
C ALA A 12 -11.72 5.43 -1.43
N PHE A 13 -10.70 6.25 -1.35
CA PHE A 13 -9.64 6.11 -0.36
C PHE A 13 -9.98 6.82 0.94
N PRO A 14 -9.37 6.39 2.09
CA PRO A 14 -9.42 7.16 3.32
C PRO A 14 -8.84 8.58 3.14
N PRO A 15 -9.36 9.56 3.87
CA PRO A 15 -10.37 9.45 4.93
C PRO A 15 -11.83 9.43 4.41
N VAL A 16 -12.08 9.59 3.10
CA VAL A 16 -13.44 9.67 2.54
C VAL A 16 -14.15 8.30 2.53
N ASN A 17 -13.45 7.22 2.16
CA ASN A 17 -13.88 5.82 2.28
C ASN A 17 -15.15 5.42 1.48
N LEU A 18 -15.47 6.09 0.39
CA LEU A 18 -16.56 5.72 -0.51
C LEU A 18 -16.08 4.68 -1.54
N TRP A 19 -15.72 3.46 -1.10
CA TRP A 19 -15.08 2.44 -1.93
C TRP A 19 -15.71 2.26 -3.33
N TRP A 20 -17.04 2.36 -3.45
CA TRP A 20 -17.77 2.24 -4.71
C TRP A 20 -17.49 3.38 -5.71
N SER A 21 -17.02 4.53 -5.24
CA SER A 21 -16.68 5.67 -6.10
C SER A 21 -15.48 5.39 -7.01
N ALA A 22 -14.60 4.45 -6.64
CA ALA A 22 -13.54 3.95 -7.53
C ALA A 22 -14.12 3.34 -8.81
N LEU A 23 -15.22 2.60 -8.70
CA LEU A 23 -15.88 1.99 -9.86
C LEU A 23 -16.39 3.04 -10.83
N ILE A 24 -16.96 4.12 -10.31
CA ILE A 24 -17.45 5.25 -11.10
C ILE A 24 -16.27 5.99 -11.73
N GLY A 25 -15.24 6.33 -10.95
CA GLY A 25 -14.10 7.10 -11.43
C GLY A 25 -13.30 6.37 -12.51
N VAL A 26 -12.94 5.11 -12.26
CA VAL A 26 -12.19 4.26 -13.21
C VAL A 26 -13.04 3.97 -14.45
N GLY A 27 -14.34 3.67 -14.28
CA GLY A 27 -15.26 3.43 -15.39
C GLY A 27 -15.46 4.68 -16.25
N ALA A 28 -15.67 5.84 -15.65
CA ALA A 28 -15.76 7.12 -16.36
C ALA A 28 -14.46 7.43 -17.12
N PHE A 29 -13.30 7.17 -16.53
CA PHE A 29 -12.02 7.34 -17.20
C PHE A 29 -11.93 6.46 -18.45
N MET A 30 -12.28 5.18 -18.35
CA MET A 30 -12.33 4.28 -19.52
C MET A 30 -13.22 4.84 -20.66
N LEU A 31 -14.39 5.35 -20.32
CA LEU A 31 -15.31 5.95 -21.32
C LEU A 31 -14.72 7.19 -21.98
N LEU A 32 -14.06 8.04 -21.21
CA LEU A 32 -13.46 9.30 -21.68
C LEU A 32 -12.30 9.09 -22.65
N ILE A 33 -11.45 8.07 -22.39
CA ILE A 33 -10.28 7.77 -23.24
C ILE A 33 -10.62 6.87 -24.43
N ASN A 34 -11.79 6.25 -24.43
CA ASN A 34 -12.18 5.30 -25.49
C ASN A 34 -12.33 6.00 -26.85
N GLY A 35 -11.70 5.45 -27.88
CA GLY A 35 -11.72 5.98 -29.24
C GLY A 35 -10.88 7.25 -29.44
N ARG A 36 -10.20 7.77 -28.42
CA ARG A 36 -9.33 8.95 -28.53
C ARG A 36 -8.04 8.61 -29.28
N HIS A 37 -7.39 9.63 -29.86
CA HIS A 37 -6.03 9.47 -30.37
C HIS A 37 -5.01 9.54 -29.21
N PHE A 38 -3.78 9.10 -29.47
CA PHE A 38 -2.74 8.92 -28.45
C PHE A 38 -2.56 10.13 -27.52
N TRP A 39 -2.30 11.31 -28.07
CA TRP A 39 -2.05 12.52 -27.28
C TRP A 39 -3.28 13.00 -26.49
N ALA A 40 -4.48 12.83 -27.04
CA ALA A 40 -5.69 13.15 -26.29
C ALA A 40 -5.93 12.15 -25.15
N GLY A 41 -5.66 10.85 -25.36
CA GLY A 41 -5.70 9.85 -24.31
C GLY A 41 -4.69 10.14 -23.20
N THR A 42 -3.44 10.49 -23.59
CA THR A 42 -2.37 10.89 -22.66
C THR A 42 -2.77 12.12 -21.84
N GLY A 43 -3.29 13.18 -22.48
CA GLY A 43 -3.74 14.38 -21.77
C GLY A 43 -4.91 14.12 -20.82
N LEU A 44 -5.88 13.28 -21.21
CA LEU A 44 -6.98 12.87 -20.33
C LEU A 44 -6.49 12.04 -19.15
N GLY A 45 -5.51 11.15 -19.37
CA GLY A 45 -4.87 10.38 -18.32
C GLY A 45 -4.12 11.24 -17.32
N LEU A 46 -3.40 12.25 -17.80
CA LEU A 46 -2.73 13.23 -16.95
C LEU A 46 -3.72 14.00 -16.07
N LEU A 47 -4.81 14.51 -16.65
CA LEU A 47 -5.86 15.21 -15.90
C LEU A 47 -6.55 14.31 -14.88
N TYR A 48 -6.79 13.05 -15.23
CA TYR A 48 -7.34 12.07 -14.31
C TYR A 48 -6.37 11.80 -13.15
N GLY A 49 -5.07 11.63 -13.45
CA GLY A 49 -4.03 11.46 -12.45
C GLY A 49 -3.95 12.65 -11.48
N PHE A 50 -4.02 13.87 -11.98
CA PHE A 50 -4.11 15.04 -11.10
C PHE A 50 -5.35 15.01 -10.21
N GLY A 51 -6.52 14.64 -10.75
CA GLY A 51 -7.73 14.50 -9.94
C GLY A 51 -7.60 13.47 -8.82
N LEU A 52 -6.91 12.36 -9.08
CA LEU A 52 -6.68 11.30 -8.10
C LEU A 52 -5.57 11.67 -7.09
N PHE A 53 -4.38 12.01 -7.59
CA PHE A 53 -3.18 12.08 -6.75
C PHE A 53 -3.03 13.42 -6.01
N THR A 54 -3.61 14.52 -6.50
CA THR A 54 -3.53 15.81 -5.78
C THR A 54 -4.11 15.72 -4.36
N PRO A 55 -5.34 15.27 -4.16
CA PRO A 55 -5.88 15.12 -2.81
C PRO A 55 -5.31 13.91 -2.07
N LEU A 56 -5.02 12.80 -2.77
CA LEU A 56 -4.53 11.57 -2.14
C LEU A 56 -3.16 11.76 -1.49
N LEU A 57 -2.26 12.51 -2.14
CA LEU A 57 -0.88 12.72 -1.72
C LEU A 57 -0.68 14.05 -0.95
N HIS A 58 -1.75 14.73 -0.59
CA HIS A 58 -1.67 16.01 0.14
C HIS A 58 -0.85 15.91 1.43
N PHE A 59 -0.85 14.75 2.08
CA PHE A 59 -0.06 14.50 3.28
C PHE A 59 1.45 14.76 3.08
N THR A 60 1.97 14.60 1.87
CA THR A 60 3.40 14.89 1.59
C THR A 60 3.72 16.38 1.68
N MET A 61 2.77 17.26 1.33
CA MET A 61 2.90 18.70 1.56
C MET A 61 2.99 19.02 3.06
N VAL A 62 2.14 18.38 3.86
CA VAL A 62 2.10 18.55 5.31
C VAL A 62 3.42 18.05 5.92
N GLY A 63 3.83 16.80 5.63
CA GLY A 63 5.04 16.19 6.18
C GLY A 63 6.34 16.90 5.78
N MET A 64 6.41 17.48 4.58
CA MET A 64 7.57 18.23 4.11
C MET A 64 7.54 19.71 4.51
N GLY A 65 6.41 20.23 4.98
CA GLY A 65 6.22 21.64 5.28
C GLY A 65 6.35 22.57 4.07
N ASN A 66 6.26 22.03 2.83
CA ASN A 66 6.25 22.81 1.61
C ASN A 66 5.59 22.05 0.44
N PRO A 67 5.04 22.77 -0.59
CA PRO A 67 4.28 22.13 -1.65
C PRO A 67 5.13 21.46 -2.75
N ILE A 68 6.45 21.68 -2.81
CA ILE A 68 7.28 21.23 -3.95
C ILE A 68 7.24 19.72 -4.09
N GLY A 69 7.49 18.99 -2.99
CA GLY A 69 7.47 17.52 -3.01
C GLY A 69 6.11 16.95 -3.41
N TRP A 70 5.04 17.53 -2.89
CA TRP A 70 3.68 17.17 -3.23
C TRP A 70 3.37 17.39 -4.72
N ILE A 71 3.74 18.56 -5.29
CA ILE A 71 3.52 18.87 -6.70
C ILE A 71 4.31 17.91 -7.60
N VAL A 72 5.59 17.70 -7.28
CA VAL A 72 6.47 16.82 -8.06
C VAL A 72 5.98 15.38 -8.01
N LEU A 73 5.63 14.85 -6.83
CA LEU A 73 5.14 13.48 -6.68
C LEU A 73 3.77 13.30 -7.35
N THR A 74 2.86 14.28 -7.20
CA THR A 74 1.56 14.26 -7.88
C THR A 74 1.71 14.23 -9.40
N LEU A 75 2.58 15.07 -9.95
CA LEU A 75 2.88 15.07 -11.38
C LEU A 75 3.47 13.72 -11.81
N PHE A 76 4.45 13.24 -11.07
CA PHE A 76 5.14 11.98 -11.37
C PHE A 76 4.17 10.79 -11.41
N GLU A 77 3.34 10.61 -10.40
CA GLU A 77 2.32 9.56 -10.35
C GLU A 77 1.26 9.73 -11.45
N SER A 78 0.91 10.98 -11.79
CA SER A 78 -0.02 11.28 -12.87
C SER A 78 0.51 10.92 -14.26
N LEU A 79 1.84 10.90 -14.46
CA LEU A 79 2.46 10.47 -15.72
C LEU A 79 2.21 8.97 -16.02
N PHE A 80 2.10 8.11 -15.01
CA PHE A 80 1.72 6.72 -15.23
C PHE A 80 0.30 6.60 -15.79
N LEU A 81 -0.63 7.42 -15.30
CA LEU A 81 -2.01 7.43 -15.83
C LEU A 81 -2.10 8.13 -17.18
N ALA A 82 -1.23 9.10 -17.45
CA ALA A 82 -1.05 9.65 -18.79
C ALA A 82 -0.59 8.56 -19.77
N GLY A 83 0.39 7.76 -19.36
CA GLY A 83 0.85 6.59 -20.11
C GLY A 83 -0.27 5.58 -20.36
N LEU A 84 -1.08 5.29 -19.34
CA LEU A 84 -2.26 4.41 -19.45
C LEU A 84 -3.25 4.93 -20.51
N GLY A 85 -3.59 6.22 -20.47
CA GLY A 85 -4.51 6.84 -21.45
C GLY A 85 -3.98 6.78 -22.88
N GLY A 86 -2.69 7.04 -23.08
CA GLY A 86 -2.00 6.87 -24.37
C GLY A 86 -1.98 5.42 -24.83
N ALA A 87 -1.62 4.48 -23.95
CA ALA A 87 -1.57 3.06 -24.22
C ALA A 87 -2.95 2.50 -24.59
N TRP A 88 -4.03 2.90 -23.90
CA TRP A 88 -5.38 2.52 -24.27
C TRP A 88 -5.75 2.96 -25.69
N SER A 89 -5.30 4.13 -26.13
CA SER A 89 -5.51 4.59 -27.50
C SER A 89 -4.87 3.70 -28.56
N LEU A 90 -3.83 2.94 -28.20
CA LEU A 90 -3.20 1.95 -29.08
C LEU A 90 -3.98 0.63 -29.03
N VAL A 91 -4.26 0.15 -27.82
CA VAL A 91 -4.89 -1.15 -27.55
C VAL A 91 -6.33 -1.18 -28.05
N SER A 92 -7.12 -0.12 -27.83
CA SER A 92 -8.53 -0.04 -28.26
C SER A 92 -8.73 -0.12 -29.79
N ARG A 93 -7.67 0.06 -30.57
CA ARG A 93 -7.67 -0.03 -32.04
C ARG A 93 -7.24 -1.41 -32.57
N LEU A 94 -6.95 -2.36 -31.70
CA LEU A 94 -6.67 -3.73 -32.13
C LEU A 94 -7.87 -4.28 -32.95
N PRO A 95 -7.62 -5.00 -34.05
CA PRO A 95 -8.69 -5.59 -34.88
C PRO A 95 -9.69 -6.42 -34.08
N LEU A 96 -9.24 -7.02 -33.01
CA LEU A 96 -10.02 -7.79 -32.04
C LEU A 96 -11.13 -6.96 -31.40
N LEU A 97 -10.86 -5.71 -31.08
CA LEU A 97 -11.77 -4.80 -30.39
C LEU A 97 -12.64 -3.99 -31.34
N GLN A 98 -12.26 -3.90 -32.62
CA GLN A 98 -13.00 -3.13 -33.63
C GLN A 98 -14.08 -3.94 -34.36
N GLY A 99 -14.28 -5.21 -34.04
CA GLY A 99 -15.29 -6.07 -34.67
C GLY A 99 -15.07 -6.28 -36.17
N THR A 100 -13.84 -6.08 -36.68
CA THR A 100 -13.49 -6.33 -38.09
C THR A 100 -13.60 -7.81 -38.44
N ALA A 101 -13.76 -8.15 -39.73
CA ALA A 101 -13.83 -9.53 -40.19
C ALA A 101 -12.65 -10.37 -39.76
N GLN A 102 -11.44 -9.76 -39.71
CA GLN A 102 -10.24 -10.39 -39.22
C GLN A 102 -10.26 -10.59 -37.69
N GLY A 103 -10.77 -9.62 -36.92
CA GLY A 103 -10.97 -9.73 -35.48
C GLY A 103 -12.00 -10.80 -35.13
N ARG A 104 -13.13 -10.89 -35.88
CA ARG A 104 -14.15 -11.94 -35.70
C ARG A 104 -13.64 -13.35 -35.93
N ARG A 105 -12.66 -13.56 -36.80
CA ARG A 105 -12.01 -14.87 -36.98
C ARG A 105 -11.15 -15.28 -35.77
N LEU A 106 -10.51 -14.31 -35.12
CA LEU A 106 -9.66 -14.54 -33.92
C LEU A 106 -10.51 -14.69 -32.63
N THR A 107 -11.68 -14.04 -32.59
CA THR A 107 -12.57 -14.06 -31.40
C THR A 107 -13.86 -14.81 -31.65
N ARG A 108 -13.81 -15.95 -32.34
CA ARG A 108 -15.01 -16.73 -32.67
C ARG A 108 -15.91 -17.02 -31.45
N HIS A 109 -15.34 -16.98 -30.24
CA HIS A 109 -15.99 -17.27 -28.97
C HIS A 109 -15.99 -16.12 -27.96
N VAL A 110 -15.33 -14.98 -28.23
CA VAL A 110 -15.25 -13.85 -27.30
C VAL A 110 -15.80 -12.59 -27.94
N PRO A 111 -16.91 -12.01 -27.44
CA PRO A 111 -17.43 -10.73 -27.92
C PRO A 111 -16.40 -9.61 -27.79
N ALA A 112 -16.29 -8.73 -28.78
CA ALA A 112 -15.35 -7.62 -28.82
C ALA A 112 -15.48 -6.71 -27.57
N GLY A 113 -16.69 -6.55 -27.03
CA GLY A 113 -16.94 -5.81 -25.80
C GLY A 113 -16.29 -6.44 -24.56
N ALA A 114 -16.39 -7.76 -24.41
CA ALA A 114 -15.79 -8.49 -23.31
C ALA A 114 -14.25 -8.43 -23.35
N ALA A 115 -13.66 -8.55 -24.56
CA ALA A 115 -12.22 -8.38 -24.74
C ALA A 115 -11.76 -6.97 -24.35
N GLY A 116 -12.54 -5.93 -24.67
CA GLY A 116 -12.23 -4.54 -24.28
C GLY A 116 -12.24 -4.33 -22.78
N VAL A 117 -13.20 -4.92 -22.08
CA VAL A 117 -13.29 -4.90 -20.60
C VAL A 117 -12.05 -5.54 -19.98
N LEU A 118 -11.69 -6.74 -20.43
CA LEU A 118 -10.52 -7.46 -19.90
C LEU A 118 -9.21 -6.73 -20.20
N PHE A 119 -9.01 -6.25 -21.43
CA PHE A 119 -7.77 -5.58 -21.84
C PHE A 119 -7.57 -4.26 -21.10
N PHE A 120 -8.64 -3.50 -20.83
CA PHE A 120 -8.57 -2.30 -20.01
C PHE A 120 -8.15 -2.64 -18.57
N ALA A 121 -8.78 -3.65 -17.95
CA ALA A 121 -8.46 -4.07 -16.60
C ALA A 121 -7.00 -4.54 -16.46
N VAL A 122 -6.50 -5.35 -17.41
CA VAL A 122 -5.09 -5.80 -17.44
C VAL A 122 -4.16 -4.62 -17.64
N LEU A 123 -4.48 -3.68 -18.54
CA LEU A 123 -3.64 -2.52 -18.79
C LEU A 123 -3.59 -1.60 -17.56
N TRP A 124 -4.73 -1.36 -16.91
CA TRP A 124 -4.81 -0.60 -15.66
C TRP A 124 -3.90 -1.22 -14.60
N SER A 125 -4.13 -2.51 -14.31
CA SER A 125 -3.40 -3.21 -13.25
C SER A 125 -1.92 -3.35 -13.54
N GLY A 126 -1.52 -3.53 -14.80
CA GLY A 126 -0.11 -3.55 -15.18
C GLY A 126 0.57 -2.19 -14.99
N VAL A 127 -0.10 -1.07 -15.25
CA VAL A 127 0.41 0.28 -14.96
C VAL A 127 0.47 0.52 -13.45
N GLU A 128 -0.52 0.06 -12.70
CA GLU A 128 -0.52 0.13 -11.24
C GLU A 128 0.64 -0.68 -10.64
N GLU A 129 0.92 -1.88 -11.14
CA GLU A 129 2.08 -2.66 -10.72
C GLU A 129 3.39 -1.98 -11.10
N LEU A 130 3.50 -1.42 -12.32
CA LEU A 130 4.70 -0.69 -12.74
C LEU A 130 5.06 0.44 -11.76
N ARG A 131 4.10 1.32 -11.43
CA ARG A 131 4.34 2.42 -10.51
C ARG A 131 4.60 1.97 -9.06
N SER A 132 4.12 0.77 -8.71
CA SER A 132 4.31 0.19 -7.37
C SER A 132 5.69 -0.43 -7.14
N VAL A 133 6.48 -0.66 -8.24
CA VAL A 133 7.81 -1.25 -8.14
C VAL A 133 8.91 -0.40 -8.76
N TRP A 134 8.59 0.60 -9.57
CA TRP A 134 9.56 1.42 -10.30
C TRP A 134 9.11 2.88 -10.41
N PRO A 135 10.04 3.84 -10.33
CA PRO A 135 11.45 3.75 -9.93
C PRO A 135 11.64 3.73 -8.41
N LEU A 136 12.87 3.63 -7.93
CA LEU A 136 13.27 3.74 -6.52
C LEU A 136 12.53 2.75 -5.59
N GLY A 137 12.12 1.60 -6.10
CA GLY A 137 11.30 0.63 -5.37
C GLY A 137 9.79 0.86 -5.52
N GLY A 138 9.38 1.89 -6.27
CA GLY A 138 7.99 2.24 -6.53
C GLY A 138 7.31 3.04 -5.42
N PHE A 139 6.08 3.45 -5.70
CA PHE A 139 5.23 4.16 -4.74
C PHE A 139 3.80 3.59 -4.79
N PRO A 140 3.46 2.60 -3.95
CA PRO A 140 2.20 1.87 -4.05
C PRO A 140 0.98 2.59 -3.45
N PHE A 141 1.11 3.79 -2.88
CA PHE A 141 -0.03 4.57 -2.42
C PHE A 141 -1.01 4.82 -3.57
N GLY A 142 -2.30 4.72 -3.30
CA GLY A 142 -3.33 4.82 -4.33
C GLY A 142 -3.52 3.55 -5.17
N ARG A 143 -3.02 2.38 -4.76
CA ARG A 143 -3.46 1.09 -5.33
C ARG A 143 -4.94 0.89 -5.04
N LEU A 144 -5.72 0.48 -6.04
CA LEU A 144 -7.16 0.26 -5.87
C LEU A 144 -7.50 -0.72 -4.74
N ALA A 145 -6.62 -1.68 -4.47
CA ALA A 145 -6.79 -2.62 -3.37
C ALA A 145 -6.96 -1.94 -2.01
N PHE A 146 -6.21 -0.86 -1.75
CA PHE A 146 -6.25 -0.14 -0.47
C PHE A 146 -7.52 0.70 -0.28
N ALA A 147 -8.21 1.03 -1.38
CA ALA A 147 -9.54 1.63 -1.31
C ALA A 147 -10.64 0.63 -0.96
N MET A 148 -10.34 -0.67 -0.94
CA MET A 148 -11.31 -1.76 -0.77
C MET A 148 -11.35 -2.34 0.66
N ALA A 149 -10.75 -1.68 1.63
CA ALA A 149 -10.71 -2.16 3.01
C ALA A 149 -12.11 -2.38 3.64
N ASP A 150 -13.11 -1.61 3.20
CA ASP A 150 -14.51 -1.73 3.63
C ASP A 150 -15.42 -2.39 2.57
N ALA A 151 -14.85 -2.82 1.45
CA ALA A 151 -15.63 -3.36 0.36
C ALA A 151 -15.85 -4.88 0.49
N PRO A 152 -16.97 -5.42 -0.02
CA PRO A 152 -17.26 -6.86 0.01
C PRO A 152 -16.21 -7.72 -0.71
N ILE A 153 -15.41 -7.13 -1.59
CA ILE A 153 -14.35 -7.79 -2.36
C ILE A 153 -13.09 -8.10 -1.54
N LEU A 154 -12.92 -7.48 -0.36
CA LEU A 154 -11.70 -7.59 0.44
C LEU A 154 -11.23 -9.05 0.66
N PRO A 155 -12.11 -10.04 0.95
CA PRO A 155 -11.67 -11.42 1.14
C PRO A 155 -10.92 -12.04 -0.06
N ALA A 156 -11.11 -11.52 -1.28
CA ALA A 156 -10.33 -11.96 -2.44
C ALA A 156 -8.82 -11.73 -2.26
N ALA A 157 -8.42 -10.77 -1.43
CA ALA A 157 -7.01 -10.45 -1.19
C ALA A 157 -6.19 -11.65 -0.68
N ALA A 158 -6.80 -12.55 0.11
CA ALA A 158 -6.15 -13.79 0.58
C ALA A 158 -5.83 -14.78 -0.56
N TYR A 159 -6.46 -14.62 -1.73
CA TYR A 159 -6.34 -15.53 -2.86
C TYR A 159 -5.51 -14.94 -4.00
N VAL A 160 -5.64 -13.65 -4.26
CA VAL A 160 -5.05 -13.00 -5.43
C VAL A 160 -4.09 -11.85 -5.09
N GLY A 161 -3.90 -11.53 -3.80
CA GLY A 161 -3.07 -10.41 -3.33
C GLY A 161 -3.63 -9.04 -3.72
N SER A 162 -2.91 -7.98 -3.36
CA SER A 162 -3.32 -6.61 -3.71
C SER A 162 -3.38 -6.38 -5.22
N ALA A 163 -2.46 -6.97 -5.99
CA ALA A 163 -2.44 -6.91 -7.45
C ALA A 163 -3.72 -7.47 -8.08
N GLY A 164 -4.16 -8.63 -7.60
CA GLY A 164 -5.37 -9.27 -8.11
C GLY A 164 -6.64 -8.54 -7.68
N VAL A 165 -6.69 -7.97 -6.47
CA VAL A 165 -7.83 -7.12 -6.06
C VAL A 165 -7.92 -5.89 -6.97
N GLY A 166 -6.80 -5.22 -7.27
CA GLY A 166 -6.75 -4.11 -8.22
C GLY A 166 -7.32 -4.50 -9.59
N LEU A 167 -6.93 -5.67 -10.12
CA LEU A 167 -7.48 -6.21 -11.37
C LEU A 167 -9.00 -6.41 -11.29
N LEU A 168 -9.50 -7.02 -10.22
CA LEU A 168 -10.94 -7.28 -10.05
C LEU A 168 -11.73 -5.98 -9.96
N VAL A 169 -11.24 -4.96 -9.26
CA VAL A 169 -11.87 -3.63 -9.19
C VAL A 169 -11.88 -2.96 -10.56
N ALA A 170 -10.76 -2.96 -11.28
CA ALA A 170 -10.68 -2.41 -12.64
C ALA A 170 -11.60 -3.14 -13.61
N LEU A 171 -11.72 -4.48 -13.47
CA LEU A 171 -12.64 -5.31 -14.26
C LEU A 171 -14.10 -4.93 -13.99
N ALA A 172 -14.50 -4.81 -12.73
CA ALA A 172 -15.85 -4.41 -12.35
C ALA A 172 -16.17 -2.99 -12.86
N ALA A 173 -15.24 -2.04 -12.72
CA ALA A 173 -15.38 -0.68 -13.26
C ALA A 173 -15.54 -0.67 -14.79
N ALA A 174 -14.74 -1.47 -15.49
CA ALA A 174 -14.83 -1.61 -16.95
C ALA A 174 -16.14 -2.27 -17.39
N CYS A 175 -16.66 -3.25 -16.63
CA CYS A 175 -17.99 -3.82 -16.86
C CYS A 175 -19.09 -2.76 -16.72
N ILE A 176 -19.03 -1.94 -15.66
CA ILE A 176 -19.99 -0.85 -15.44
C ILE A 176 -19.93 0.17 -16.59
N ALA A 177 -18.73 0.56 -17.01
CA ALA A 177 -18.53 1.45 -18.16
C ALA A 177 -19.12 0.87 -19.46
N HIS A 178 -18.86 -0.42 -19.72
CA HIS A 178 -19.41 -1.10 -20.90
C HIS A 178 -20.93 -1.26 -20.84
N ALA A 179 -21.49 -1.54 -19.65
CA ALA A 179 -22.95 -1.57 -19.44
C ALA A 179 -23.57 -0.21 -19.72
N ALA A 180 -23.02 0.89 -19.17
CA ALA A 180 -23.51 2.25 -19.40
C ALA A 180 -23.53 2.61 -20.90
N ARG A 181 -22.46 2.27 -21.63
CA ARG A 181 -22.41 2.42 -23.09
C ARG A 181 -23.48 1.58 -23.81
N SER A 182 -23.68 0.34 -23.36
CA SER A 182 -24.66 -0.58 -23.97
C SER A 182 -26.09 -0.12 -23.73
N VAL A 183 -26.39 0.53 -22.61
CA VAL A 183 -27.69 1.21 -22.36
C VAL A 183 -27.92 2.30 -23.40
N TYR A 184 -26.92 3.16 -23.63
CA TYR A 184 -26.98 4.20 -24.66
C TYR A 184 -27.20 3.61 -26.06
N GLU A 185 -26.56 2.47 -26.38
CA GLU A 185 -26.72 1.74 -27.62
C GLU A 185 -27.98 0.86 -27.66
N ARG A 186 -28.83 0.87 -26.61
CA ARG A 186 -30.06 0.07 -26.45
C ARG A 186 -29.86 -1.45 -26.59
N ARG A 187 -28.73 -1.96 -26.08
CA ARG A 187 -28.36 -3.39 -26.11
C ARG A 187 -28.53 -4.02 -24.73
N ALA A 188 -29.67 -4.66 -24.48
CA ALA A 188 -30.02 -5.21 -23.17
C ALA A 188 -29.08 -6.35 -22.69
N MET A 189 -28.70 -7.29 -23.56
CA MET A 189 -27.92 -8.46 -23.19
C MET A 189 -26.53 -8.09 -22.64
N PRO A 190 -25.71 -7.22 -23.28
CA PRO A 190 -24.43 -6.77 -22.69
C PRO A 190 -24.60 -6.04 -21.35
N VAL A 191 -25.68 -5.28 -21.18
CA VAL A 191 -25.99 -4.63 -19.90
C VAL A 191 -26.16 -5.66 -18.79
N LEU A 192 -27.01 -6.67 -19.02
CA LEU A 192 -27.29 -7.73 -18.06
C LEU A 192 -26.00 -8.51 -17.70
N VAL A 193 -25.25 -8.95 -18.73
CA VAL A 193 -24.02 -9.73 -18.54
C VAL A 193 -22.98 -8.92 -17.73
N CYS A 194 -22.75 -7.65 -18.09
CA CYS A 194 -21.80 -6.81 -17.37
C CYS A 194 -22.24 -6.49 -15.95
N ALA A 195 -23.53 -6.27 -15.72
CA ALA A 195 -24.07 -6.05 -14.38
C ALA A 195 -23.88 -7.29 -13.49
N VAL A 196 -24.20 -8.47 -14.01
CA VAL A 196 -24.01 -9.75 -13.30
C VAL A 196 -22.53 -10.00 -13.01
N LEU A 197 -21.64 -9.79 -14.00
CA LEU A 197 -20.20 -9.97 -13.80
C LEU A 197 -19.64 -8.98 -12.77
N ALA A 198 -20.00 -7.70 -12.84
CA ALA A 198 -19.56 -6.71 -11.86
C ALA A 198 -20.04 -7.07 -10.45
N ALA A 199 -21.32 -7.45 -10.32
CA ALA A 199 -21.87 -7.89 -9.04
C ALA A 199 -21.17 -9.16 -8.52
N ALA A 200 -20.93 -10.15 -9.38
CA ALA A 200 -20.23 -11.37 -9.01
C ALA A 200 -18.80 -11.08 -8.53
N VAL A 201 -18.04 -10.25 -9.26
CA VAL A 201 -16.67 -9.88 -8.90
C VAL A 201 -16.61 -9.14 -7.56
N LEU A 202 -17.58 -8.27 -7.29
CA LEU A 202 -17.57 -7.46 -6.07
C LEU A 202 -18.14 -8.19 -4.85
N ILE A 203 -19.15 -9.03 -5.03
CA ILE A 203 -19.93 -9.60 -3.92
C ILE A 203 -19.56 -11.05 -3.63
N ALA A 204 -19.29 -11.88 -4.65
CA ALA A 204 -18.98 -13.28 -4.42
C ALA A 204 -17.76 -13.52 -3.52
N PRO A 205 -16.69 -12.68 -3.53
CA PRO A 205 -15.58 -12.85 -2.59
C PRO A 205 -15.98 -12.82 -1.12
N ARG A 206 -17.11 -12.21 -0.76
CA ARG A 206 -17.62 -12.20 0.62
C ARG A 206 -17.90 -13.62 1.15
N THR A 207 -18.14 -14.57 0.27
CA THR A 207 -18.39 -15.98 0.64
C THR A 207 -17.12 -16.83 0.70
N LEU A 208 -15.96 -16.25 0.32
CA LEU A 208 -14.69 -16.97 0.35
C LEU A 208 -14.29 -17.27 1.80
N PRO A 209 -13.87 -18.50 2.10
CA PRO A 209 -13.44 -18.85 3.44
C PRO A 209 -12.12 -18.16 3.77
N LEU A 210 -12.12 -17.37 4.85
CA LEU A 210 -10.91 -16.84 5.45
C LEU A 210 -10.59 -17.68 6.68
N GLN A 211 -9.37 -18.20 6.73
CA GLN A 211 -8.90 -18.94 7.89
C GLN A 211 -8.41 -17.95 8.94
N THR A 212 -9.05 -17.97 10.12
CA THR A 212 -8.76 -17.06 11.22
C THR A 212 -8.36 -17.77 12.52
N ARG A 213 -8.34 -19.11 12.52
CA ARG A 213 -8.01 -19.90 13.70
C ARG A 213 -6.59 -19.62 14.19
N ALA A 214 -6.43 -19.53 15.50
CA ALA A 214 -5.13 -19.58 16.16
C ALA A 214 -4.55 -20.98 16.04
N GLU A 215 -3.62 -21.20 15.10
CA GLU A 215 -3.02 -22.51 14.85
C GLU A 215 -1.96 -22.86 15.91
N ASN A 216 -1.30 -21.82 16.45
CA ASN A 216 -0.22 -21.94 17.43
C ASN A 216 -0.56 -21.23 18.76
N GLY A 217 -1.85 -21.20 19.12
CA GLY A 217 -2.31 -20.48 20.30
C GLY A 217 -2.35 -18.96 20.08
N THR A 218 -2.36 -18.24 21.18
CA THR A 218 -2.39 -16.78 21.19
C THR A 218 -1.18 -16.20 21.92
N VAL A 219 -0.91 -14.93 21.75
CA VAL A 219 0.06 -14.15 22.53
C VAL A 219 -0.64 -12.89 23.03
N ARG A 220 -0.49 -12.58 24.31
CA ARG A 220 -1.11 -11.39 24.90
C ARG A 220 -0.18 -10.20 24.84
N ILE A 221 -0.55 -9.18 24.09
CA ILE A 221 0.29 -8.01 23.85
C ILE A 221 -0.33 -6.72 24.37
N GLY A 222 0.53 -5.75 24.71
CA GLY A 222 0.18 -4.35 24.83
C GLY A 222 0.67 -3.58 23.62
N ALA A 223 -0.15 -2.70 23.03
CA ALA A 223 0.27 -1.75 22.01
C ALA A 223 0.08 -0.33 22.55
N VAL A 224 1.15 0.46 22.57
CA VAL A 224 1.18 1.76 23.25
C VAL A 224 1.31 2.89 22.24
N GLN A 225 0.47 3.91 22.41
CA GLN A 225 0.54 5.21 21.76
C GLN A 225 0.94 6.25 22.80
N GLY A 226 2.18 6.76 22.72
CA GLY A 226 2.71 7.69 23.71
C GLY A 226 2.25 9.12 23.51
N ASN A 227 1.83 9.45 22.29
CA ASN A 227 1.62 10.81 21.79
C ASN A 227 2.94 11.60 21.69
N VAL A 228 2.96 12.63 20.88
CA VAL A 228 4.10 13.54 20.66
C VAL A 228 3.54 14.96 20.64
N ALA A 229 4.26 15.92 21.24
CA ALA A 229 3.89 17.33 21.11
C ALA A 229 4.00 17.76 19.63
N THR A 230 3.00 18.50 19.16
CA THR A 230 2.91 18.94 17.76
C THR A 230 3.81 20.11 17.40
N ASP A 231 4.42 20.77 18.38
CA ASP A 231 5.35 21.90 18.18
C ASP A 231 6.77 21.41 17.91
N PHE A 232 7.11 21.33 16.63
CA PHE A 232 8.43 20.88 16.18
C PHE A 232 9.58 21.83 16.55
N GLU A 233 9.32 23.11 16.80
CA GLU A 233 10.36 24.09 17.17
C GLU A 233 11.00 23.77 18.53
N ASP A 234 10.26 23.15 19.45
CA ASP A 234 10.72 22.77 20.78
C ASP A 234 11.25 21.33 20.91
N ALA A 235 11.16 20.52 19.86
CA ALA A 235 11.51 19.09 19.90
C ALA A 235 12.97 18.85 20.35
N PHE A 236 13.90 19.76 20.01
CA PHE A 236 15.31 19.67 20.40
C PHE A 236 15.53 20.01 21.90
N ASN A 237 14.67 20.85 22.46
CA ASN A 237 14.73 21.23 23.88
C ASN A 237 14.04 20.21 24.79
N ARG A 238 13.31 19.25 24.22
CA ARG A 238 12.54 18.22 24.93
C ARG A 238 13.07 16.82 24.65
N ALA A 239 14.40 16.69 24.54
CA ALA A 239 15.02 15.37 24.42
C ALA A 239 14.48 14.44 25.52
N LEU A 240 14.09 13.21 25.13
CA LEU A 240 13.47 12.18 25.97
C LEU A 240 11.96 12.37 26.26
N GLU A 241 11.30 13.43 25.76
CA GLU A 241 9.86 13.60 25.99
C GLU A 241 9.04 12.46 25.36
N VAL A 242 9.32 12.12 24.09
CA VAL A 242 8.62 11.04 23.39
C VAL A 242 8.85 9.72 24.11
N THR A 243 10.10 9.41 24.49
CA THR A 243 10.44 8.22 25.25
C THR A 243 9.71 8.17 26.60
N SER A 244 9.69 9.29 27.34
CA SER A 244 9.00 9.40 28.63
C SER A 244 7.49 9.25 28.52
N ASN A 245 6.87 9.77 27.44
CA ASN A 245 5.44 9.62 27.19
C ASN A 245 5.07 8.15 26.97
N HIS A 246 5.86 7.41 26.18
CA HIS A 246 5.65 5.97 25.98
C HIS A 246 5.86 5.18 27.26
N THR A 247 6.89 5.54 28.07
CA THR A 247 7.12 4.93 29.38
C THR A 247 5.95 5.18 30.33
N THR A 248 5.45 6.41 30.39
CA THR A 248 4.30 6.77 31.22
C THR A 248 3.06 5.98 30.85
N ALA A 249 2.75 5.90 29.54
CA ALA A 249 1.62 5.11 29.04
C ALA A 249 1.81 3.60 29.36
N THR A 250 3.03 3.09 29.29
CA THR A 250 3.34 1.69 29.61
C THR A 250 3.21 1.41 31.12
N LYS A 251 3.63 2.34 31.99
CA LYS A 251 3.42 2.22 33.43
C LYS A 251 1.94 2.22 33.79
N GLN A 252 1.14 3.07 33.13
CA GLN A 252 -0.31 3.07 33.30
C GLN A 252 -0.91 1.72 32.85
N LEU A 253 -0.50 1.24 31.69
CA LEU A 253 -0.90 -0.09 31.18
C LEU A 253 -0.58 -1.19 32.20
N ALA A 254 0.64 -1.17 32.78
CA ALA A 254 1.04 -2.14 33.81
C ALA A 254 0.17 -2.06 35.07
N ALA A 255 -0.24 -0.86 35.48
CA ALA A 255 -1.15 -0.67 36.61
C ALA A 255 -2.56 -1.23 36.31
N ASP A 256 -3.04 -1.10 35.06
CA ASP A 256 -4.36 -1.55 34.65
C ASP A 256 -4.48 -3.08 34.50
N VAL A 257 -3.42 -3.75 33.99
CA VAL A 257 -3.48 -5.20 33.69
C VAL A 257 -2.69 -6.07 34.66
N GLY A 258 -1.84 -5.50 35.47
CA GLY A 258 -0.90 -6.16 36.38
C GLY A 258 0.43 -6.53 35.70
N PRO A 259 1.57 -6.36 36.43
CA PRO A 259 2.88 -6.77 35.95
C PRO A 259 2.94 -8.27 35.62
N GLY A 260 3.67 -8.64 34.57
CA GLY A 260 3.83 -10.03 34.13
C GLY A 260 2.60 -10.65 33.48
N SER A 261 1.54 -9.87 33.21
CA SER A 261 0.32 -10.35 32.56
C SER A 261 0.37 -10.28 31.03
N LEU A 262 1.36 -9.58 30.47
CA LEU A 262 1.58 -9.45 29.04
C LEU A 262 2.80 -10.25 28.61
N ASP A 263 2.77 -10.78 27.39
CA ASP A 263 3.92 -11.43 26.78
C ASP A 263 4.95 -10.40 26.26
N MET A 264 4.48 -9.25 25.81
CA MET A 264 5.31 -8.14 25.33
C MET A 264 4.48 -6.86 25.21
N VAL A 265 5.21 -5.72 25.11
CA VAL A 265 4.64 -4.41 24.78
C VAL A 265 5.26 -3.90 23.48
N ILE A 266 4.46 -3.29 22.62
CA ILE A 266 4.88 -2.77 21.32
C ILE A 266 4.76 -1.25 21.35
N TRP A 267 5.90 -0.57 21.15
CA TRP A 267 5.99 0.85 20.92
C TRP A 267 6.09 1.16 19.43
N PRO A 268 5.74 2.39 19.01
CA PRO A 268 5.80 2.81 17.62
C PRO A 268 7.22 2.98 17.06
N GLU A 269 7.31 3.29 15.78
CA GLU A 269 8.50 3.80 15.11
C GLU A 269 8.98 5.10 15.78
N ASN A 270 10.29 5.27 15.97
CA ASN A 270 10.92 6.44 16.58
C ASN A 270 10.36 6.77 17.98
N SER A 271 9.96 5.78 18.75
CA SER A 271 9.43 5.95 20.10
C SER A 271 10.50 6.30 21.14
N ALA A 272 11.76 6.08 20.83
CA ALA A 272 12.90 6.58 21.58
C ALA A 272 13.55 7.76 20.82
N ASP A 273 13.52 8.95 21.42
CA ASP A 273 14.12 10.18 20.84
C ASP A 273 15.65 10.06 20.69
N LEU A 274 16.27 9.45 21.69
CA LEU A 274 17.67 9.10 21.71
C LEU A 274 17.80 7.59 21.76
N ASP A 275 18.70 7.04 20.95
CA ASP A 275 18.91 5.59 20.90
C ASP A 275 19.33 5.06 22.28
N PRO A 276 18.56 4.17 22.91
CA PRO A 276 18.86 3.70 24.26
C PRO A 276 20.14 2.84 24.33
N ARG A 277 20.69 2.40 23.20
CA ARG A 277 21.97 1.69 23.13
C ARG A 277 23.16 2.64 23.37
N ASP A 278 23.01 3.91 22.98
CA ASP A 278 24.07 4.92 23.02
C ASP A 278 23.88 5.93 24.15
N TYR A 279 22.63 6.14 24.61
CA TYR A 279 22.28 7.16 25.59
C TYR A 279 21.75 6.53 26.89
N PRO A 280 22.54 6.50 27.98
CA PRO A 280 22.13 5.90 29.27
C PRO A 280 20.83 6.46 29.85
N ALA A 281 20.55 7.75 29.65
CA ALA A 281 19.32 8.37 30.14
C ALA A 281 18.08 7.77 29.41
N SER A 282 18.16 7.56 28.10
CA SER A 282 17.12 6.90 27.32
C SER A 282 16.98 5.43 27.75
N ALA A 283 18.10 4.72 27.91
CA ALA A 283 18.11 3.33 28.38
C ALA A 283 17.39 3.19 29.73
N THR A 284 17.66 4.09 30.69
CA THR A 284 16.98 4.06 32.00
C THR A 284 15.46 4.22 31.87
N ILE A 285 15.01 5.19 31.06
CA ILE A 285 13.58 5.47 30.87
C ILE A 285 12.87 4.29 30.18
N VAL A 286 13.50 3.68 29.17
CA VAL A 286 12.98 2.49 28.48
C VAL A 286 12.92 1.29 29.43
N ASP A 287 13.97 1.10 30.24
CA ASP A 287 14.03 -0.01 31.20
C ASP A 287 12.98 0.11 32.30
N GLU A 288 12.67 1.33 32.76
CA GLU A 288 11.56 1.58 33.69
C GLU A 288 10.22 1.07 33.13
N ALA A 289 9.97 1.21 31.83
CA ALA A 289 8.78 0.69 31.18
C ALA A 289 8.79 -0.85 31.17
N ALA A 290 9.91 -1.46 30.75
CA ALA A 290 10.04 -2.90 30.69
C ALA A 290 9.92 -3.55 32.08
N GLN A 291 10.51 -2.95 33.10
CA GLN A 291 10.37 -3.40 34.49
C GLN A 291 8.95 -3.25 35.02
N ALA A 292 8.25 -2.16 34.68
CA ALA A 292 6.87 -1.95 35.11
C ALA A 292 5.92 -3.04 34.60
N VAL A 293 6.05 -3.44 33.34
CA VAL A 293 5.23 -4.50 32.75
C VAL A 293 5.77 -5.91 32.99
N GLN A 294 7.03 -6.06 33.43
CA GLN A 294 7.74 -7.33 33.56
C GLN A 294 7.72 -8.18 32.28
N ALA A 295 7.85 -7.52 31.13
CA ALA A 295 7.83 -8.11 29.81
C ALA A 295 8.73 -7.32 28.84
N PRO A 296 9.21 -7.93 27.73
CA PRO A 296 9.95 -7.23 26.71
C PRO A 296 9.14 -6.07 26.11
N VAL A 297 9.81 -4.95 25.85
CA VAL A 297 9.26 -3.80 25.12
C VAL A 297 9.95 -3.70 23.77
N LEU A 298 9.17 -3.62 22.70
CA LEU A 298 9.67 -3.30 21.37
C LEU A 298 9.79 -1.79 21.26
N VAL A 299 11.00 -1.29 20.97
CA VAL A 299 11.34 0.14 21.00
C VAL A 299 11.81 0.60 19.62
N GLY A 300 11.17 1.62 19.07
CA GLY A 300 11.61 2.27 17.84
C GLY A 300 12.77 3.22 18.10
N ALA A 301 13.93 2.99 17.46
CA ALA A 301 15.15 3.79 17.63
C ALA A 301 15.80 4.14 16.29
N VAL A 302 16.52 5.24 16.24
CA VAL A 302 17.22 5.72 15.04
C VAL A 302 18.72 5.80 15.32
N PRO A 303 19.47 4.68 15.18
CA PRO A 303 20.91 4.70 15.37
C PRO A 303 21.61 5.49 14.28
N VAL A 304 22.64 6.24 14.68
CA VAL A 304 23.53 6.97 13.80
C VAL A 304 24.93 6.37 13.91
N VAL A 305 25.46 5.90 12.77
CA VAL A 305 26.79 5.30 12.69
C VAL A 305 27.62 6.08 11.68
N GLY A 306 28.49 6.95 12.12
CA GLY A 306 29.19 7.90 11.25
C GLY A 306 28.22 8.84 10.54
N ASP A 307 28.25 8.87 9.21
CA ASP A 307 27.37 9.68 8.35
C ASP A 307 26.15 8.90 7.83
N ILE A 308 25.75 7.86 8.54
CA ILE A 308 24.64 6.99 8.15
C ILE A 308 23.68 6.85 9.32
N ARG A 309 22.38 6.85 9.07
CA ARG A 309 21.35 6.48 10.04
C ARG A 309 20.55 5.27 9.58
N TYR A 310 19.95 4.60 10.53
CA TYR A 310 19.05 3.49 10.33
C TYR A 310 17.75 3.69 11.10
N ASN A 311 16.78 2.82 10.89
CA ASN A 311 15.50 2.80 11.60
C ASN A 311 15.29 1.38 12.12
N ASP A 312 15.39 1.21 13.42
CA ASP A 312 15.40 -0.08 14.09
C ASP A 312 14.20 -0.21 15.05
N ILE A 313 13.69 -1.42 15.18
CA ILE A 313 12.83 -1.84 16.29
C ILE A 313 13.61 -2.82 17.13
N LEU A 314 13.92 -2.43 18.36
CA LEU A 314 14.71 -3.19 19.33
C LEU A 314 13.82 -4.05 20.22
N ILE A 315 14.34 -5.18 20.71
CA ILE A 315 13.76 -5.87 21.86
C ILE A 315 14.51 -5.40 23.10
N TRP A 316 13.81 -4.78 24.03
CA TRP A 316 14.34 -4.36 25.31
C TRP A 316 13.74 -5.20 26.44
N ASN A 317 14.56 -6.01 27.10
CA ASN A 317 14.11 -6.84 28.22
C ASN A 317 14.25 -6.09 29.54
N PRO A 318 13.44 -6.42 30.57
CA PRO A 318 13.61 -5.84 31.90
C PRO A 318 15.05 -6.04 32.44
N GLY A 319 15.72 -4.96 32.85
CA GLY A 319 17.08 -4.98 33.41
C GLY A 319 18.20 -4.80 32.38
N ASP A 320 17.90 -4.55 31.10
CA ASP A 320 18.91 -4.35 30.04
C ASP A 320 19.62 -2.96 30.10
N VAL A 321 19.63 -2.30 31.23
CA VAL A 321 20.15 -0.91 31.43
C VAL A 321 21.63 -0.75 31.10
N SER A 322 22.38 -1.84 31.01
CA SER A 322 23.86 -1.76 30.95
C SER A 322 24.41 -1.33 29.57
N GLY A 323 23.57 -1.21 28.54
CA GLY A 323 23.98 -0.87 27.16
C GLY A 323 24.94 -1.88 26.51
N LYS A 324 25.33 -2.92 27.27
CA LYS A 324 26.30 -3.96 26.86
C LYS A 324 25.64 -5.21 26.29
N THR A 325 24.34 -5.35 26.48
CA THR A 325 23.58 -6.49 25.96
C THR A 325 23.30 -6.28 24.48
N ALA A 326 23.59 -7.27 23.65
CA ALA A 326 23.20 -7.22 22.26
C ALA A 326 21.67 -7.30 22.17
N HIS A 327 21.03 -6.20 21.76
CA HIS A 327 19.59 -6.16 21.54
C HIS A 327 19.25 -6.72 20.17
N PRO A 328 18.48 -7.81 20.05
CA PRO A 328 17.92 -8.22 18.77
C PRO A 328 17.06 -7.10 18.20
N TYR A 329 17.13 -6.87 16.89
CA TYR A 329 16.40 -5.80 16.24
C TYR A 329 15.92 -6.20 14.84
N TYR A 330 14.85 -5.55 14.41
CA TYR A 330 14.47 -5.44 13.00
C TYR A 330 14.91 -4.06 12.48
N ARG A 331 15.50 -4.02 11.29
CA ARG A 331 15.91 -2.78 10.62
C ARG A 331 15.09 -2.58 9.36
N LYS A 332 14.52 -1.39 9.21
CA LYS A 332 13.69 -1.00 8.07
C LYS A 332 14.39 -1.29 6.74
N HIS A 333 13.77 -2.09 5.89
CA HIS A 333 14.34 -2.48 4.59
C HIS A 333 14.04 -1.46 3.48
N ARG A 334 12.97 -0.66 3.63
CA ARG A 334 12.54 0.32 2.63
C ARG A 334 12.46 1.72 3.23
N PRO A 335 13.59 2.43 3.33
CA PRO A 335 13.57 3.85 3.66
C PRO A 335 12.78 4.64 2.61
N VAL A 336 12.10 5.71 3.06
CA VAL A 336 11.25 6.54 2.20
C VAL A 336 12.10 7.50 1.35
N PRO A 337 12.07 7.40 0.01
CA PRO A 337 12.79 8.34 -0.85
C PRO A 337 12.34 9.79 -0.60
N PHE A 338 13.28 10.73 -0.59
CA PHE A 338 13.10 12.16 -0.35
C PHE A 338 12.61 12.57 1.06
N ALA A 339 12.36 11.61 1.94
CA ALA A 339 12.02 11.85 3.35
C ALA A 339 13.07 11.28 4.31
N GLU A 340 13.54 10.06 4.06
CA GLU A 340 14.53 9.39 4.91
C GLU A 340 15.93 9.35 4.26
N TYR A 341 15.99 9.38 2.95
CA TYR A 341 17.23 9.53 2.17
C TYR A 341 16.97 10.30 0.87
N ILE A 342 18.02 10.90 0.29
CA ILE A 342 17.91 11.63 -0.97
C ILE A 342 18.56 10.83 -2.11
N PRO A 343 17.76 10.26 -3.03
CA PRO A 343 18.31 9.58 -4.20
C PRO A 343 19.15 10.53 -5.04
N SER A 344 20.38 10.10 -5.44
CA SER A 344 21.28 10.95 -6.25
C SER A 344 21.42 12.37 -5.69
N ARG A 345 21.67 12.52 -4.41
CA ARG A 345 21.68 13.78 -3.64
C ARG A 345 22.40 14.92 -4.37
N SER A 346 23.57 14.64 -4.99
CA SER A 346 24.34 15.65 -5.73
C SER A 346 23.61 16.22 -6.93
N LEU A 347 22.77 15.44 -7.60
CA LEU A 347 21.95 15.88 -8.72
C LEU A 347 20.73 16.68 -8.22
N VAL A 348 20.02 16.15 -7.23
CA VAL A 348 18.80 16.81 -6.71
C VAL A 348 19.15 18.15 -6.04
N ARG A 349 20.31 18.25 -5.37
CA ARG A 349 20.80 19.48 -4.74
C ARG A 349 21.01 20.63 -5.75
N ARG A 350 21.29 20.31 -7.03
CA ARG A 350 21.36 21.34 -8.10
C ARG A 350 19.99 21.94 -8.46
N LEU A 351 18.92 21.22 -8.15
CA LEU A 351 17.55 21.63 -8.46
C LEU A 351 16.86 22.29 -7.26
N THR A 352 17.20 21.89 -6.04
CA THR A 352 16.59 22.42 -4.82
C THR A 352 17.50 22.23 -3.60
N THR A 353 17.48 23.21 -2.68
CA THR A 353 18.16 23.14 -1.38
C THR A 353 17.35 22.38 -0.33
N GLN A 354 16.11 21.98 -0.61
CA GLN A 354 15.26 21.23 0.32
C GLN A 354 15.86 19.87 0.70
N VAL A 355 16.79 19.33 -0.09
CA VAL A 355 17.54 18.12 0.22
C VAL A 355 18.34 18.22 1.53
N ASP A 356 18.68 19.43 1.96
CA ASP A 356 19.47 19.68 3.18
C ASP A 356 18.64 19.46 4.46
N ARG A 357 17.30 19.36 4.34
CA ARG A 357 16.42 18.96 5.44
C ARG A 357 16.64 17.50 5.87
N VAL A 358 17.06 16.64 4.94
CA VAL A 358 17.51 15.28 5.23
C VAL A 358 19.02 15.35 5.46
N GLY A 359 19.44 15.66 6.67
CA GLY A 359 20.85 15.88 7.01
C GLY A 359 21.70 14.63 6.80
N ILE A 360 21.25 13.49 7.33
CA ILE A 360 21.92 12.19 7.24
C ILE A 360 21.00 11.21 6.49
N ASP A 361 21.52 10.53 5.46
CA ASP A 361 20.75 9.56 4.70
C ASP A 361 20.55 8.26 5.49
N MET A 362 19.33 7.73 5.43
CA MET A 362 18.97 6.43 6.00
C MET A 362 19.30 5.31 5.00
N LEU A 363 19.99 4.28 5.46
CA LEU A 363 20.24 3.08 4.67
C LEU A 363 19.25 1.95 5.00
N PRO A 364 18.93 1.12 3.99
CA PRO A 364 18.10 -0.05 4.18
C PRO A 364 18.77 -1.11 5.04
N GLY A 365 17.95 -1.85 5.80
CA GLY A 365 18.36 -3.09 6.45
C GLY A 365 18.55 -4.23 5.46
N THR A 366 19.42 -5.16 5.80
CA THR A 366 19.71 -6.38 5.03
C THR A 366 19.44 -7.66 5.83
N GLY A 367 18.92 -7.51 7.06
CA GLY A 367 18.62 -8.61 7.97
C GLY A 367 17.32 -9.35 7.64
N PRO A 368 16.85 -10.22 8.54
CA PRO A 368 15.56 -10.88 8.41
C PRO A 368 14.39 -9.89 8.41
N SER A 369 13.31 -10.24 7.70
CA SER A 369 12.03 -9.51 7.75
C SER A 369 11.17 -9.92 8.95
N THR A 370 11.78 -10.52 9.96
CA THR A 370 11.13 -11.01 11.18
C THR A 370 11.87 -10.55 12.41
N LEU A 371 11.13 -10.54 13.53
CA LEU A 371 11.68 -10.39 14.87
C LEU A 371 11.12 -11.52 15.74
N THR A 372 12.01 -12.24 16.43
CA THR A 372 11.62 -13.33 17.36
C THR A 372 11.71 -12.84 18.79
N ILE A 373 10.58 -12.87 19.50
CA ILE A 373 10.39 -12.23 20.79
C ILE A 373 10.03 -13.31 21.83
N PRO A 374 10.62 -13.27 23.03
CA PRO A 374 10.20 -14.15 24.11
C PRO A 374 8.78 -13.81 24.57
N ALA A 375 7.88 -14.76 24.49
CA ALA A 375 6.54 -14.66 25.08
C ALA A 375 6.64 -15.13 26.55
N VAL A 376 6.77 -14.17 27.47
CA VAL A 376 7.15 -14.46 28.87
C VAL A 376 6.12 -15.28 29.62
N THR A 377 4.82 -15.04 29.39
CA THR A 377 3.75 -15.79 30.07
C THR A 377 3.65 -17.24 29.59
N GLN A 378 4.22 -17.54 28.42
CA GLN A 378 4.13 -18.85 27.76
C GLN A 378 5.46 -19.62 27.78
N GLY A 379 6.57 -18.98 28.18
CA GLY A 379 7.88 -19.61 28.23
C GLY A 379 8.41 -20.07 26.86
N ARG A 380 7.98 -19.44 25.76
CA ARG A 380 8.39 -19.78 24.39
C ARG A 380 8.69 -18.52 23.57
N ASN A 381 9.42 -18.70 22.48
CA ASN A 381 9.65 -17.63 21.52
C ASN A 381 8.54 -17.60 20.46
N VAL A 382 8.14 -16.39 20.06
CA VAL A 382 7.18 -16.12 18.98
C VAL A 382 7.83 -15.26 17.92
N THR A 383 7.72 -15.66 16.66
CA THR A 383 8.26 -14.91 15.53
C THR A 383 7.16 -14.07 14.87
N PHE A 384 7.43 -12.78 14.71
CA PHE A 384 6.56 -11.82 14.03
C PHE A 384 7.16 -11.40 12.71
N ALA A 385 6.31 -11.22 11.69
CA ALA A 385 6.67 -10.50 10.48
C ALA A 385 6.68 -9.00 10.80
N MET A 386 7.68 -8.29 10.30
CA MET A 386 7.90 -6.89 10.61
C MET A 386 7.75 -6.03 9.35
N GLY A 387 7.18 -4.83 9.53
CA GLY A 387 7.18 -3.80 8.51
C GLY A 387 7.03 -2.43 9.15
N ILE A 388 8.04 -1.56 9.03
CA ILE A 388 8.00 -0.22 9.63
C ILE A 388 7.30 0.74 8.67
N CYS A 389 6.20 1.37 9.14
CA CYS A 389 5.54 2.51 8.51
C CYS A 389 5.24 2.27 7.00
N PHE A 390 5.96 2.94 6.10
CA PHE A 390 5.84 2.86 4.65
C PHE A 390 5.87 1.42 4.08
N GLU A 391 6.53 0.50 4.77
CA GLU A 391 6.62 -0.91 4.36
C GLU A 391 5.26 -1.63 4.36
N ALA A 392 4.28 -1.11 5.10
CA ALA A 392 2.91 -1.63 5.11
C ALA A 392 2.23 -1.59 3.72
N ALA A 393 2.68 -0.69 2.85
CA ALA A 393 2.14 -0.57 1.50
C ALA A 393 2.66 -1.64 0.52
N TYR A 394 3.67 -2.44 0.93
CA TYR A 394 4.34 -3.41 0.06
C TYR A 394 4.03 -4.85 0.47
N ASP A 395 3.26 -5.55 -0.36
CA ASP A 395 2.95 -6.98 -0.14
C ASP A 395 4.21 -7.84 0.02
N ASP A 396 5.27 -7.56 -0.74
CA ASP A 396 6.50 -8.36 -0.73
C ASP A 396 7.33 -8.19 0.54
N SER A 397 7.32 -7.01 1.17
CA SER A 397 8.00 -6.77 2.44
C SER A 397 7.41 -7.64 3.55
N LEU A 398 6.09 -7.60 3.72
CA LEU A 398 5.40 -8.38 4.76
C LEU A 398 5.36 -9.88 4.43
N ARG A 399 5.23 -10.23 3.14
CA ARG A 399 5.31 -11.62 2.67
C ARG A 399 6.65 -12.25 3.01
N ALA A 400 7.76 -11.50 2.89
CA ALA A 400 9.08 -12.00 3.27
C ALA A 400 9.12 -12.42 4.74
N GLY A 401 8.57 -11.60 5.64
CA GLY A 401 8.45 -11.91 7.06
C GLY A 401 7.56 -13.13 7.35
N VAL A 402 6.40 -13.21 6.69
CA VAL A 402 5.50 -14.38 6.80
C VAL A 402 6.18 -15.65 6.26
N ALA A 403 6.95 -15.52 5.19
CA ALA A 403 7.71 -16.64 4.62
C ALA A 403 8.81 -17.17 5.54
N GLN A 404 9.38 -16.29 6.37
CA GLN A 404 10.39 -16.59 7.39
C GLN A 404 9.78 -17.07 8.72
N GLY A 405 8.48 -17.32 8.77
CA GLY A 405 7.81 -17.88 9.93
C GLY A 405 7.06 -16.87 10.80
N GLY A 406 6.86 -15.64 10.34
CA GLY A 406 6.04 -14.64 11.03
C GLY A 406 4.61 -15.13 11.27
N GLN A 407 4.20 -15.20 12.54
CA GLN A 407 2.91 -15.76 12.96
C GLN A 407 1.81 -14.69 13.10
N ALA A 408 2.20 -13.44 13.31
CA ALA A 408 1.41 -12.22 13.20
C ALA A 408 2.31 -11.13 12.62
N ILE A 409 1.75 -9.97 12.29
CA ILE A 409 2.47 -8.85 11.67
C ILE A 409 2.48 -7.68 12.66
N ILE A 410 3.64 -7.05 12.85
CA ILE A 410 3.80 -5.82 13.62
C ILE A 410 4.18 -4.69 12.66
N ILE A 411 3.42 -3.59 12.70
CA ILE A 411 3.65 -2.38 11.91
C ILE A 411 3.82 -1.20 12.87
N PRO A 412 5.03 -0.96 13.39
CA PRO A 412 5.33 0.27 14.11
C PRO A 412 5.38 1.43 13.12
N THR A 413 4.75 2.55 13.46
CA THR A 413 4.65 3.69 12.55
C THR A 413 4.73 5.04 13.26
N ASN A 414 5.24 6.05 12.56
CA ASN A 414 5.29 7.42 13.05
C ASN A 414 4.55 8.35 12.08
N ASN A 415 3.34 8.77 12.47
CA ASN A 415 2.51 9.68 11.68
C ASN A 415 2.63 11.15 12.12
N ALA A 416 3.52 11.49 13.08
CA ALA A 416 3.58 12.83 13.70
C ALA A 416 3.79 13.95 12.69
N SER A 417 4.65 13.74 11.68
CA SER A 417 4.93 14.74 10.65
C SER A 417 3.75 15.02 9.70
N PHE A 418 2.75 14.15 9.67
CA PHE A 418 1.63 14.26 8.71
C PHE A 418 0.41 14.96 9.29
N LEU A 419 0.40 15.31 10.56
CA LEU A 419 -0.70 16.01 11.26
C LEU A 419 -2.08 15.41 10.92
N ASP A 420 -3.11 16.23 10.84
CA ASP A 420 -4.49 15.82 10.46
C ASP A 420 -4.69 15.53 8.97
N SER A 421 -3.63 15.11 8.26
CA SER A 421 -3.75 14.65 6.89
C SER A 421 -4.39 13.25 6.82
N GLY A 422 -4.81 12.83 5.64
CA GLY A 422 -5.38 11.49 5.43
C GLY A 422 -4.40 10.33 5.53
N GLU A 423 -3.11 10.57 5.81
CA GLU A 423 -2.05 9.56 5.74
C GLU A 423 -2.27 8.43 6.74
N ALA A 424 -2.50 8.74 8.02
CA ALA A 424 -2.72 7.74 9.06
C ALA A 424 -3.91 6.81 8.74
N ALA A 425 -4.99 7.37 8.17
CA ALA A 425 -6.15 6.59 7.75
C ALA A 425 -5.84 5.71 6.52
N GLN A 426 -5.06 6.21 5.57
CA GLN A 426 -4.60 5.42 4.42
C GLN A 426 -3.72 4.26 4.87
N GLN A 427 -2.81 4.48 5.82
CA GLN A 427 -1.94 3.45 6.36
C GLN A 427 -2.73 2.37 7.14
N LEU A 428 -3.74 2.77 7.92
CA LEU A 428 -4.65 1.81 8.57
C LEU A 428 -5.35 0.92 7.53
N ALA A 429 -5.83 1.49 6.42
CA ALA A 429 -6.43 0.71 5.35
C ALA A 429 -5.44 -0.24 4.68
N GLN A 430 -4.18 0.15 4.52
CA GLN A 430 -3.11 -0.74 4.06
C GLN A 430 -2.93 -1.91 5.02
N GLY A 431 -2.78 -1.65 6.33
CA GLY A 431 -2.68 -2.70 7.35
C GLY A 431 -3.86 -3.68 7.32
N ARG A 432 -5.08 -3.19 7.10
CA ARG A 432 -6.29 -4.01 6.97
C ARG A 432 -6.24 -4.93 5.74
N VAL A 433 -5.84 -4.42 4.60
CA VAL A 433 -5.67 -5.22 3.38
C VAL A 433 -4.56 -6.25 3.57
N GLN A 434 -3.43 -5.87 4.17
CA GLN A 434 -2.32 -6.78 4.44
C GLN A 434 -2.69 -7.91 5.41
N ALA A 435 -3.53 -7.62 6.41
CA ALA A 435 -4.04 -8.65 7.30
C ALA A 435 -4.74 -9.78 6.53
N VAL A 436 -5.53 -9.43 5.51
CA VAL A 436 -6.23 -10.40 4.67
C VAL A 436 -5.30 -11.07 3.66
N VAL A 437 -4.43 -10.30 2.99
CA VAL A 437 -3.44 -10.85 2.03
C VAL A 437 -2.62 -11.96 2.67
N HIS A 438 -2.15 -11.74 3.89
CA HIS A 438 -1.25 -12.67 4.59
C HIS A 438 -1.98 -13.61 5.55
N GLY A 439 -3.29 -13.44 5.78
CA GLY A 439 -4.07 -14.23 6.74
C GLY A 439 -3.48 -14.14 8.16
N ARG A 440 -3.03 -12.95 8.57
CA ARG A 440 -2.39 -12.67 9.87
C ARG A 440 -3.09 -11.53 10.57
N SER A 441 -3.13 -11.58 11.89
CA SER A 441 -3.42 -10.37 12.66
C SER A 441 -2.32 -9.34 12.42
N VAL A 442 -2.71 -8.07 12.34
CA VAL A 442 -1.79 -6.93 12.24
C VAL A 442 -1.93 -6.10 13.51
N ILE A 443 -0.80 -5.84 14.15
CA ILE A 443 -0.67 -4.92 15.27
C ILE A 443 0.01 -3.66 14.70
N GLN A 444 -0.76 -2.60 14.46
CA GLN A 444 -0.24 -1.30 14.08
C GLN A 444 -0.08 -0.46 15.35
N ALA A 445 1.15 -0.05 15.67
CA ALA A 445 1.45 0.85 16.78
C ALA A 445 1.89 2.21 16.23
N SER A 446 1.18 3.27 16.56
CA SER A 446 1.44 4.62 16.06
C SER A 446 1.81 5.59 17.18
N THR A 447 2.68 6.57 16.89
CA THR A 447 3.02 7.64 17.83
C THR A 447 1.84 8.54 18.14
N VAL A 448 1.09 8.97 17.10
CA VAL A 448 -0.04 9.92 17.19
C VAL A 448 -1.24 9.55 16.31
N GLY A 449 -1.05 8.63 15.35
CA GLY A 449 -2.09 8.23 14.40
C GLY A 449 -3.06 7.22 14.98
N TYR A 450 -3.27 6.11 14.26
CA TYR A 450 -4.12 5.02 14.72
C TYR A 450 -3.27 3.86 15.21
N THR A 451 -3.20 3.62 16.51
CA THR A 451 -2.80 2.34 17.05
C THR A 451 -4.00 1.40 16.95
N ALA A 452 -3.83 0.24 16.32
CA ALA A 452 -4.95 -0.64 16.01
C ALA A 452 -4.57 -2.12 16.08
N ILE A 453 -5.50 -2.93 16.53
CA ILE A 453 -5.47 -4.40 16.45
C ILE A 453 -6.42 -4.81 15.33
N ILE A 454 -5.88 -5.47 14.33
CA ILE A 454 -6.59 -5.87 13.12
C ILE A 454 -6.55 -7.39 13.02
N ASN A 455 -7.70 -8.04 12.90
CA ASN A 455 -7.79 -9.49 12.77
C ASN A 455 -7.47 -9.96 11.33
N PRO A 456 -7.28 -11.28 11.10
CA PRO A 456 -6.96 -11.81 9.77
C PRO A 456 -8.07 -11.63 8.71
N ARG A 457 -9.23 -11.09 9.08
CA ARG A 457 -10.31 -10.67 8.15
C ARG A 457 -10.17 -9.22 7.70
N GLY A 458 -9.18 -8.47 8.23
CA GLY A 458 -9.04 -7.04 7.98
C GLY A 458 -10.00 -6.17 8.79
N GLU A 459 -10.68 -6.75 9.79
CA GLU A 459 -11.56 -6.03 10.70
C GLU A 459 -10.74 -5.43 11.83
N VAL A 460 -11.01 -4.18 12.18
CA VAL A 460 -10.38 -3.48 13.31
C VAL A 460 -11.11 -3.89 14.58
N GLU A 461 -10.44 -4.62 15.46
CA GLU A 461 -11.01 -5.08 16.73
C GLU A 461 -10.89 -4.01 17.82
N GLN A 462 -9.75 -3.31 17.84
CA GLN A 462 -9.49 -2.20 18.75
C GLN A 462 -8.73 -1.09 18.02
N ILE A 463 -8.99 0.16 18.39
CA ILE A 463 -8.34 1.33 17.79
C ILE A 463 -8.29 2.50 18.78
N THR A 464 -7.18 3.21 18.79
CA THR A 464 -7.05 4.45 19.56
C THR A 464 -7.58 5.66 18.78
N ARG A 465 -7.78 6.77 19.50
CA ARG A 465 -8.00 8.08 18.86
C ARG A 465 -6.65 8.71 18.52
N PRO A 466 -6.53 9.38 17.37
CA PRO A 466 -5.32 10.16 17.06
C PRO A 466 -5.04 11.23 18.11
N TYR A 467 -3.77 11.57 18.29
CA TYR A 467 -3.27 12.63 19.19
C TYR A 467 -3.69 12.44 20.66
N THR A 468 -3.86 11.19 21.08
CA THR A 468 -4.12 10.84 22.49
C THR A 468 -3.04 9.90 23.00
N GLN A 469 -2.72 9.98 24.28
CA GLN A 469 -1.97 8.93 24.96
C GLN A 469 -2.95 7.78 25.25
N ALA A 470 -2.63 6.57 24.81
CA ALA A 470 -3.51 5.41 24.95
C ALA A 470 -2.75 4.09 24.84
N SER A 471 -3.34 3.02 25.33
CA SER A 471 -2.83 1.65 25.15
C SER A 471 -3.96 0.69 24.80
N LEU A 472 -3.64 -0.34 24.03
CA LEU A 472 -4.55 -1.43 23.68
C LEU A 472 -3.98 -2.74 24.23
N VAL A 473 -4.85 -3.65 24.66
CA VAL A 473 -4.48 -5.01 25.08
C VAL A 473 -5.28 -6.02 24.29
N ALA A 474 -4.60 -7.01 23.71
CA ALA A 474 -5.25 -8.03 22.92
C ALA A 474 -4.54 -9.39 22.98
N ASP A 475 -5.32 -10.46 22.87
CA ASP A 475 -4.82 -11.82 22.64
C ASP A 475 -4.75 -12.08 21.14
N ILE A 476 -3.55 -12.04 20.59
CA ILE A 476 -3.30 -12.13 19.16
C ILE A 476 -3.22 -13.59 18.71
N PRO A 477 -4.08 -14.06 17.80
CA PRO A 477 -4.00 -15.41 17.26
C PRO A 477 -2.73 -15.60 16.41
N LEU A 478 -1.97 -16.63 16.74
CA LEU A 478 -0.72 -16.99 16.06
C LEU A 478 -0.99 -18.03 14.97
N ARG A 479 -0.52 -17.76 13.75
CA ARG A 479 -0.80 -18.57 12.57
C ARG A 479 0.47 -18.88 11.79
N SER A 480 0.54 -20.11 11.26
CA SER A 480 1.68 -20.57 10.43
C SER A 480 1.28 -20.88 8.98
N SER A 481 0.01 -21.21 8.72
CA SER A 481 -0.46 -21.51 7.38
C SER A 481 -0.41 -20.26 6.48
N ARG A 482 -0.04 -20.46 5.21
CA ARG A 482 0.05 -19.39 4.20
C ARG A 482 -1.24 -19.31 3.40
N THR A 483 -1.65 -18.09 3.05
CA THR A 483 -2.71 -17.82 2.08
C THR A 483 -2.34 -18.29 0.68
N VAL A 484 -3.31 -18.35 -0.23
CA VAL A 484 -3.05 -18.59 -1.65
C VAL A 484 -2.21 -17.43 -2.23
N ALA A 485 -2.51 -16.18 -1.84
CA ALA A 485 -1.74 -15.00 -2.25
C ALA A 485 -0.27 -15.09 -1.85
N ASP A 486 0.04 -15.54 -0.62
CA ASP A 486 1.43 -15.74 -0.20
C ASP A 486 2.16 -16.84 -0.98
N ARG A 487 1.44 -17.89 -1.37
CA ARG A 487 2.00 -18.98 -2.19
C ARG A 487 2.25 -18.55 -3.63
N LEU A 488 1.37 -17.74 -4.20
CA LEU A 488 1.54 -17.14 -5.53
C LEU A 488 2.69 -16.13 -5.57
N GLY A 489 2.96 -15.49 -4.44
CA GLY A 489 4.06 -14.53 -4.33
C GLY A 489 3.86 -13.30 -5.23
N ALA A 490 4.90 -12.92 -5.96
CA ALA A 490 4.89 -11.79 -6.89
C ALA A 490 4.32 -12.14 -8.29
N ALA A 491 4.00 -13.42 -8.56
CA ALA A 491 3.57 -13.87 -9.88
C ALA A 491 2.36 -13.12 -10.45
N PRO A 492 1.28 -12.83 -9.69
CA PRO A 492 0.15 -12.07 -10.21
C PRO A 492 0.56 -10.69 -10.76
N GLY A 493 1.38 -9.94 -10.02
CA GLY A 493 1.88 -8.64 -10.45
C GLY A 493 2.72 -8.72 -11.73
N PHE A 494 3.65 -9.68 -11.81
CA PHE A 494 4.46 -9.90 -13.02
C PHE A 494 3.62 -10.30 -14.23
N ILE A 495 2.61 -11.15 -14.06
CA ILE A 495 1.69 -11.54 -15.14
C ILE A 495 0.93 -10.33 -15.66
N LEU A 496 0.44 -9.45 -14.77
CA LEU A 496 -0.28 -8.25 -15.15
C LEU A 496 0.62 -7.24 -15.87
N LEU A 497 1.83 -7.05 -15.37
CA LEU A 497 2.82 -6.18 -16.00
C LEU A 497 3.21 -6.69 -17.41
N ALA A 498 3.50 -7.98 -17.54
CA ALA A 498 3.80 -8.62 -18.82
C ALA A 498 2.60 -8.54 -19.78
N GLY A 499 1.39 -8.83 -19.30
CA GLY A 499 0.16 -8.73 -20.06
C GLY A 499 -0.08 -7.31 -20.61
N ALA A 500 0.10 -6.29 -19.78
CA ALA A 500 0.02 -4.90 -20.21
C ALA A 500 1.07 -4.56 -21.28
N GLY A 501 2.32 -4.99 -21.08
CA GLY A 501 3.40 -4.83 -22.06
C GLY A 501 3.08 -5.48 -23.41
N LEU A 502 2.56 -6.70 -23.40
CA LEU A 502 2.14 -7.42 -24.60
C LEU A 502 1.00 -6.70 -25.33
N LEU A 503 0.00 -6.19 -24.60
CA LEU A 503 -1.10 -5.42 -25.18
C LEU A 503 -0.61 -4.14 -25.87
N VAL A 504 0.27 -3.41 -25.22
CA VAL A 504 0.88 -2.18 -25.79
C VAL A 504 1.73 -2.53 -27.01
N GLY A 505 2.56 -3.55 -26.93
CA GLY A 505 3.38 -4.04 -28.05
C GLY A 505 2.52 -4.43 -29.25
N ALA A 506 1.43 -5.19 -29.03
CA ALA A 506 0.47 -5.56 -30.08
C ALA A 506 -0.18 -4.31 -30.71
N GLY A 507 -0.56 -3.31 -29.87
CA GLY A 507 -1.11 -2.04 -30.32
C GLY A 507 -0.15 -1.27 -31.22
N ILE A 508 1.14 -1.20 -30.88
CA ILE A 508 2.19 -0.56 -31.69
C ILE A 508 2.37 -1.32 -33.00
N LEU A 509 2.55 -2.64 -32.95
CA LEU A 509 2.78 -3.46 -34.14
C LEU A 509 1.60 -3.39 -35.11
N SER A 510 0.36 -3.28 -34.62
CA SER A 510 -0.82 -3.15 -35.47
C SER A 510 -0.81 -1.86 -36.31
N ARG A 511 -0.14 -0.80 -35.84
CA ARG A 511 0.03 0.48 -36.58
C ARG A 511 1.15 0.44 -37.59
N LEU A 512 2.20 -0.34 -37.33
CA LEU A 512 3.36 -0.44 -38.21
C LEU A 512 3.10 -1.34 -39.43
N ARG A 513 2.06 -2.18 -39.41
CA ARG A 513 1.69 -3.00 -40.56
C ARG A 513 1.04 -2.13 -41.65
N PRO A 514 1.70 -1.92 -42.81
CA PRO A 514 1.11 -1.13 -43.90
C PRO A 514 -0.19 -1.76 -44.35
N GLY A 515 -1.23 -0.96 -44.41
CA GLY A 515 -2.56 -1.41 -44.80
C GLY A 515 -2.54 -2.06 -46.19
N ARG A 516 -2.95 -3.30 -46.27
CA ARG A 516 -3.17 -4.07 -47.51
C ARG A 516 -4.21 -3.42 -48.49
N LYS A 517 -4.57 -2.16 -48.31
CA LYS A 517 -5.57 -1.44 -49.14
C LYS A 517 -4.99 -0.74 -50.37
N ALA A 518 -3.66 -0.67 -50.53
CA ALA A 518 -3.09 0.01 -51.71
C ALA A 518 -2.91 -0.85 -52.95
N VAL A 519 -3.03 -2.19 -52.84
CA VAL A 519 -2.76 -3.09 -53.99
C VAL A 519 -4.05 -3.38 -54.83
N ALA A 520 -5.24 -3.16 -54.28
CA ALA A 520 -6.49 -3.41 -54.99
C ALA A 520 -6.91 -2.27 -55.96
N ALA A 521 -6.34 -1.07 -55.83
CA ALA A 521 -6.71 0.07 -56.67
C ALA A 521 -5.84 0.24 -57.93
N SER A 522 -4.67 -0.44 -58.00
CA SER A 522 -3.82 -0.38 -59.23
C SER A 522 -4.13 -1.46 -60.27
N GLY A 523 -4.87 -2.52 -59.90
CA GLY A 523 -5.21 -3.62 -60.79
C GLY A 523 -6.35 -3.34 -61.77
N ASN A 524 -7.18 -2.32 -61.53
CA ASN A 524 -8.39 -2.07 -62.34
C ASN A 524 -8.24 -0.95 -63.41
N ARG A 525 -7.05 -0.35 -63.52
CA ARG A 525 -6.77 0.64 -64.59
C ARG A 525 -6.11 0.07 -65.84
N ARG A 526 -5.76 -1.22 -65.89
CA ARG A 526 -5.15 -1.88 -67.06
C ARG A 526 -6.12 -2.72 -67.92
N ARG A 527 -7.43 -2.70 -67.66
CA ARG A 527 -8.43 -3.44 -68.48
C ARG A 527 -9.40 -2.50 -69.23
N ARG A 528 -9.10 -1.24 -69.35
CA ARG A 528 -9.82 -0.33 -70.25
C ARG A 528 -8.80 0.52 -71.05
N ARG A 529 -8.14 -0.14 -71.99
CA ARG A 529 -7.61 0.42 -73.26
C ARG A 529 -7.64 -0.69 -74.29
#